data_6d3ddb7a9de7bae2f62b35d912f65df2
#
_entry.id   6d3ddb7a9de7bae2f62b35d912f65df2
#
_cell.length_a   1.000
_cell.length_b   1.000
_cell.length_c   1.000
_cell.angle_alpha   90.00
_cell.angle_beta   90.00
_cell.angle_gamma   90.00
#
_symmetry.space_group_name_H-M   'P 1'
#
loop_
_entity.id
_entity.type
_entity.pdbx_description
1 polymer ?
#
loop_
_entity_poly.entity_id
_entity_poly.type
_entity_poly.pdbx_seq_one_letter_code
_entity_poly.pdbx_strand_id
1 'polypeptide(L)'
;MQLAAMSLCLKADELKAWEKPFPENHEDLIAIQERLRKILPEAKKAVVAIESGGGAGSGVIVSEDGIVLTAAHVIGKRGKRVKVRLPDGKRVNAITLGGSEISDAGMAEITDEGGWPVAPMAARGSSKIGDWCFALGHPGG
;
A
#
# COMPACT_ATOMS: atom_id res chain seq x y z
N MET A 1 20.04 -59.20 5.21
CA MET A 1 20.24 -57.80 4.76
C MET A 1 18.87 -57.18 4.54
N GLN A 2 18.47 -56.35 5.49
CA GLN A 2 17.12 -55.75 5.55
C GLN A 2 17.28 -54.29 5.04
N LEU A 3 16.76 -53.99 3.85
CA LEU A 3 16.71 -52.63 3.32
C LEU A 3 15.64 -51.86 4.11
N ALA A 4 16.08 -50.91 4.91
CA ALA A 4 15.22 -49.92 5.50
C ALA A 4 14.78 -48.94 4.40
N ALA A 5 13.52 -49.01 3.99
CA ALA A 5 12.89 -48.00 3.16
C ALA A 5 12.66 -46.74 4.03
N MET A 6 13.57 -45.73 3.88
CA MET A 6 13.31 -44.40 4.39
C MET A 6 12.20 -43.78 3.53
N SER A 7 10.97 -43.84 4.06
CA SER A 7 9.87 -43.05 3.53
C SER A 7 10.15 -41.57 3.81
N LEU A 8 10.64 -40.85 2.80
CA LEU A 8 10.74 -39.40 2.81
C LEU A 8 9.32 -38.86 2.63
N CYS A 9 8.60 -38.71 3.74
CA CYS A 9 7.34 -37.97 3.75
C CYS A 9 7.69 -36.51 3.51
N LEU A 10 7.59 -36.08 2.23
CA LEU A 10 7.56 -34.67 1.89
C LEU A 10 6.34 -34.08 2.60
N LYS A 11 6.56 -33.36 3.71
CA LYS A 11 5.54 -32.50 4.29
C LYS A 11 5.11 -31.57 3.15
N ALA A 12 3.86 -31.67 2.72
CA ALA A 12 3.24 -30.63 1.94
C ALA A 12 3.51 -29.31 2.69
N ASP A 13 4.08 -28.32 2.00
CA ASP A 13 4.33 -27.00 2.57
C ASP A 13 3.00 -26.50 3.14
N GLU A 14 2.91 -26.45 4.45
CA GLU A 14 1.70 -25.98 5.13
C GLU A 14 1.56 -24.50 4.78
N LEU A 15 0.41 -24.12 4.18
CA LEU A 15 0.14 -22.74 3.81
C LEU A 15 0.34 -21.83 5.03
N LYS A 16 1.04 -20.72 4.85
CA LYS A 16 1.16 -19.72 5.91
C LYS A 16 -0.22 -19.15 6.24
N ALA A 17 -0.43 -18.76 7.47
CA ALA A 17 -1.73 -18.26 7.94
C ALA A 17 -2.37 -17.19 7.04
N TRP A 18 -1.55 -16.30 6.46
CA TRP A 18 -2.00 -15.26 5.53
C TRP A 18 -2.16 -15.71 4.07
N GLU A 19 -1.86 -16.96 3.75
CA GLU A 19 -2.09 -17.62 2.45
C GLU A 19 -3.37 -18.46 2.47
N LYS A 20 -3.94 -18.66 3.65
CA LYS A 20 -5.22 -19.36 3.84
C LYS A 20 -6.39 -18.41 3.54
N PRO A 21 -7.50 -18.91 3.01
CA PRO A 21 -8.70 -18.10 2.74
C PRO A 21 -9.35 -17.54 4.02
N PHE A 22 -9.17 -18.21 5.16
CA PHE A 22 -9.62 -17.78 6.49
C PHE A 22 -8.74 -18.43 7.57
N PRO A 23 -8.62 -17.79 8.77
CA PRO A 23 -7.87 -18.37 9.87
C PRO A 23 -8.64 -19.58 10.42
N GLU A 24 -7.95 -20.71 10.62
CA GLU A 24 -8.55 -21.97 11.07
C GLU A 24 -8.46 -22.14 12.58
N ASN A 25 -7.57 -21.39 13.24
CA ASN A 25 -7.30 -21.50 14.67
C ASN A 25 -6.79 -20.17 15.24
N HIS A 26 -6.55 -20.13 16.54
CA HIS A 26 -6.05 -18.93 17.23
C HIS A 26 -4.61 -18.57 16.82
N GLU A 27 -3.78 -19.56 16.55
CA GLU A 27 -2.39 -19.39 16.12
C GLU A 27 -2.31 -18.69 14.77
N ASP A 28 -3.23 -18.99 13.84
CA ASP A 28 -3.32 -18.30 12.55
C ASP A 28 -3.63 -16.81 12.73
N LEU A 29 -4.54 -16.46 13.65
CA LEU A 29 -4.85 -15.05 13.95
C LEU A 29 -3.65 -14.31 14.52
N ILE A 30 -2.90 -14.94 15.44
CA ILE A 30 -1.67 -14.36 15.99
C ILE A 30 -0.64 -14.16 14.88
N ALA A 31 -0.43 -15.15 14.00
CA ALA A 31 0.53 -15.07 12.90
C ALA A 31 0.18 -13.96 11.90
N ILE A 32 -1.10 -13.79 11.56
CA ILE A 32 -1.57 -12.69 10.71
C ILE A 32 -1.32 -11.34 11.40
N GLN A 33 -1.64 -11.20 12.69
CA GLN A 33 -1.38 -9.98 13.45
C GLN A 33 0.11 -9.62 13.48
N GLU A 34 0.98 -10.60 13.74
CA GLU A 34 2.42 -10.36 13.76
C GLU A 34 2.95 -9.99 12.38
N ARG A 35 2.43 -10.61 11.32
CA ARG A 35 2.79 -10.24 9.95
C ARG A 35 2.42 -8.80 9.67
N LEU A 36 1.20 -8.36 10.03
CA LEU A 36 0.77 -6.97 9.89
C LEU A 36 1.67 -6.02 10.68
N ARG A 37 2.00 -6.34 11.93
CA ARG A 37 2.92 -5.52 12.74
C ARG A 37 4.29 -5.32 12.11
N LYS A 38 4.78 -6.31 11.35
CA LYS A 38 6.06 -6.23 10.63
C LYS A 38 6.00 -5.36 9.38
N ILE A 39 4.89 -5.42 8.61
CA ILE A 39 4.80 -4.72 7.32
C ILE A 39 4.25 -3.29 7.45
N LEU A 40 3.38 -3.01 8.42
CA LEU A 40 2.75 -1.70 8.58
C LEU A 40 3.74 -0.53 8.73
N PRO A 41 4.83 -0.64 9.51
CA PRO A 41 5.78 0.46 9.64
C PRO A 41 6.41 0.90 8.31
N GLU A 42 6.72 -0.04 7.42
CA GLU A 42 7.27 0.25 6.10
C GLU A 42 6.19 0.77 5.15
N ALA A 43 5.04 0.11 5.11
CA ALA A 43 3.93 0.51 4.25
C ALA A 43 3.45 1.94 4.54
N LYS A 44 3.44 2.35 5.81
CA LYS A 44 3.05 3.71 6.23
C LYS A 44 3.98 4.80 5.71
N LYS A 45 5.24 4.52 5.44
CA LYS A 45 6.21 5.55 5.00
C LYS A 45 5.79 6.21 3.69
N ALA A 46 5.17 5.47 2.77
CA ALA A 46 4.74 5.97 1.48
C ALA A 46 3.32 6.54 1.47
N VAL A 47 2.57 6.41 2.57
CA VAL A 47 1.19 6.93 2.67
C VAL A 47 1.23 8.39 3.12
N VAL A 48 0.58 9.25 2.35
CA VAL A 48 0.63 10.71 2.54
C VAL A 48 -0.78 11.31 2.58
N ALA A 49 -0.90 12.53 3.12
CA ALA A 49 -2.10 13.32 2.93
C ALA A 49 -1.89 14.31 1.78
N ILE A 50 -2.91 14.52 0.97
CA ILE A 50 -2.95 15.56 -0.06
C ILE A 50 -3.91 16.64 0.41
N GLU A 51 -3.40 17.85 0.61
CA GLU A 51 -4.15 19.03 1.03
C GLU A 51 -4.47 19.87 -0.22
N SER A 52 -5.75 19.99 -0.58
CA SER A 52 -6.21 20.68 -1.78
C SER A 52 -7.48 21.49 -1.48
N GLY A 53 -7.44 22.80 -1.71
CA GLY A 53 -8.62 23.68 -1.71
C GLY A 53 -9.46 23.70 -0.43
N GLY A 54 -8.85 23.42 0.74
CA GLY A 54 -9.53 23.39 2.05
C GLY A 54 -10.02 21.99 2.47
N GLY A 55 -9.78 20.97 1.63
CA GLY A 55 -9.98 19.56 1.97
C GLY A 55 -8.66 18.79 2.00
N ALA A 56 -8.72 17.57 2.53
CA ALA A 56 -7.60 16.65 2.52
C ALA A 56 -8.07 15.25 2.09
N GLY A 57 -7.17 14.52 1.45
CA GLY A 57 -7.38 13.13 1.07
C GLY A 57 -6.11 12.31 1.23
N SER A 58 -6.23 11.01 1.09
CA SER A 58 -5.09 10.09 1.16
C SER A 58 -4.43 9.93 -0.20
N GLY A 59 -3.12 9.75 -0.19
CA GLY A 59 -2.33 9.39 -1.37
C GLY A 59 -1.25 8.38 -1.01
N VAL A 60 -0.65 7.79 -2.02
CA VAL A 60 0.48 6.88 -1.88
C VAL A 60 1.56 7.23 -2.90
N ILE A 61 2.81 7.37 -2.45
CA ILE A 61 3.96 7.61 -3.31
C ILE A 61 4.36 6.29 -3.97
N VAL A 62 4.42 6.26 -5.30
CA VAL A 62 4.65 5.04 -6.10
C VAL A 62 5.90 5.10 -6.97
N SER A 63 6.61 6.22 -6.98
CA SER A 63 7.88 6.35 -7.70
C SER A 63 8.87 7.24 -6.94
N GLU A 64 10.16 7.03 -7.19
CA GLU A 64 11.24 7.83 -6.62
C GLU A 64 11.20 9.29 -7.11
N ASP A 65 10.62 9.53 -8.28
CA ASP A 65 10.38 10.89 -8.83
C ASP A 65 9.23 11.62 -8.13
N GLY A 66 8.57 11.01 -7.15
CA GLY A 66 7.53 11.66 -6.37
C GLY A 66 6.12 11.59 -6.97
N ILE A 67 5.82 10.61 -7.80
CA ILE A 67 4.45 10.37 -8.27
C ILE A 67 3.60 9.82 -7.11
N VAL A 68 2.48 10.48 -6.87
CA VAL A 68 1.50 10.15 -5.83
C VAL A 68 0.20 9.71 -6.49
N LEU A 69 -0.25 8.50 -6.21
CA LEU A 69 -1.59 8.03 -6.57
C LEU A 69 -2.59 8.45 -5.49
N THR A 70 -3.77 8.87 -5.94
CA THR A 70 -4.87 9.33 -5.07
C THR A 70 -6.21 9.19 -5.81
N ALA A 71 -7.29 9.68 -5.20
CA ALA A 71 -8.60 9.75 -5.85
C ALA A 71 -8.75 11.03 -6.73
N ALA A 72 -9.47 10.92 -7.84
CA ALA A 72 -9.66 12.05 -8.75
C ALA A 72 -10.41 13.21 -8.07
N HIS A 73 -11.40 12.92 -7.22
CA HIS A 73 -12.15 13.95 -6.49
C HIS A 73 -11.29 14.73 -5.48
N VAL A 74 -10.17 14.18 -5.00
CA VAL A 74 -9.23 14.85 -4.08
C VAL A 74 -8.44 15.94 -4.80
N ILE A 75 -7.94 15.64 -6.02
CA ILE A 75 -7.04 16.54 -6.75
C ILE A 75 -7.75 17.42 -7.77
N GLY A 76 -8.89 16.99 -8.30
CA GLY A 76 -9.63 17.70 -9.33
C GLY A 76 -8.84 17.86 -10.64
N LYS A 77 -8.85 19.10 -11.21
CA LYS A 77 -8.23 19.38 -12.52
C LYS A 77 -6.70 19.35 -12.48
N ARG A 78 -6.09 19.03 -13.63
CA ARG A 78 -4.64 19.07 -13.84
C ARG A 78 -4.07 20.49 -13.64
N GLY A 79 -2.84 20.56 -13.14
CA GLY A 79 -2.07 21.81 -13.02
C GLY A 79 -2.34 22.62 -11.75
N LYS A 80 -3.12 22.10 -10.81
CA LYS A 80 -3.32 22.74 -9.52
C LYS A 80 -2.14 22.50 -8.59
N ARG A 81 -1.75 23.53 -7.85
CA ARG A 81 -0.78 23.40 -6.74
C ARG A 81 -1.49 22.84 -5.52
N VAL A 82 -0.91 21.81 -4.95
CA VAL A 82 -1.39 21.15 -3.71
C VAL A 82 -0.21 20.96 -2.77
N LYS A 83 -0.50 20.65 -1.51
CA LYS A 83 0.52 20.23 -0.54
C LYS A 83 0.38 18.76 -0.28
N VAL A 84 1.50 18.06 -0.24
CA VAL A 84 1.60 16.68 0.21
C VAL A 84 2.22 16.69 1.60
N ARG A 85 1.51 16.16 2.58
CA ARG A 85 2.00 16.00 3.95
C ARG A 85 2.49 14.58 4.14
N LEU A 86 3.78 14.46 4.41
CA LEU A 86 4.47 13.21 4.67
C LEU A 86 4.12 12.65 6.07
N PRO A 87 4.41 11.36 6.35
CA PRO A 87 4.14 10.75 7.66
C PRO A 87 4.85 11.41 8.84
N ASP A 88 6.00 12.05 8.60
CA ASP A 88 6.76 12.83 9.59
C ASP A 88 6.16 14.23 9.85
N GLY A 89 5.09 14.60 9.14
CA GLY A 89 4.42 15.90 9.23
C GLY A 89 5.00 16.97 8.29
N LYS A 90 6.10 16.72 7.59
CA LYS A 90 6.67 17.65 6.61
C LYS A 90 5.69 17.85 5.46
N ARG A 91 5.50 19.12 5.04
CA ARG A 91 4.70 19.49 3.87
C ARG A 91 5.60 19.83 2.71
N VAL A 92 5.37 19.19 1.57
CA VAL A 92 6.07 19.42 0.31
C VAL A 92 5.12 19.91 -0.77
N ASN A 93 5.64 20.61 -1.77
CA ASN A 93 4.86 21.09 -2.90
C ASN A 93 4.59 19.97 -3.89
N ALA A 94 3.42 20.01 -4.51
CA ALA A 94 3.08 19.09 -5.59
C ALA A 94 2.15 19.77 -6.61
N ILE A 95 2.10 19.21 -7.80
CA ILE A 95 1.20 19.62 -8.88
C ILE A 95 0.32 18.44 -9.26
N THR A 96 -0.99 18.68 -9.42
CA THR A 96 -1.93 17.66 -9.87
C THR A 96 -1.71 17.35 -11.35
N LEU A 97 -1.62 16.07 -11.69
CA LEU A 97 -1.49 15.60 -13.07
C LEU A 97 -2.85 15.29 -13.72
N GLY A 98 -3.92 15.36 -12.92
CA GLY A 98 -5.28 15.04 -13.34
C GLY A 98 -5.67 13.61 -12.97
N GLY A 99 -6.87 13.21 -13.38
CA GLY A 99 -7.42 11.90 -13.06
C GLY A 99 -8.62 11.54 -13.93
N SER A 100 -9.13 10.34 -13.71
CA SER A 100 -10.33 9.79 -14.32
C SER A 100 -11.47 9.81 -13.31
N GLU A 101 -12.53 10.54 -13.60
CA GLU A 101 -13.73 10.57 -12.75
C GLU A 101 -14.48 9.22 -12.79
N ILE A 102 -14.36 8.47 -13.89
CA ILE A 102 -15.02 7.17 -14.04
C ILE A 102 -14.44 6.13 -13.05
N SER A 103 -13.13 6.11 -12.90
CA SER A 103 -12.43 5.19 -11.98
C SER A 103 -12.10 5.83 -10.64
N ASP A 104 -12.40 7.11 -10.45
CA ASP A 104 -11.99 7.94 -9.32
C ASP A 104 -10.50 7.81 -8.99
N ALA A 105 -9.66 7.66 -10.02
CA ALA A 105 -8.21 7.55 -9.88
C ALA A 105 -7.54 8.83 -10.35
N GLY A 106 -6.61 9.35 -9.56
CA GLY A 106 -5.89 10.57 -9.85
C GLY A 106 -4.42 10.48 -9.49
N MET A 107 -3.63 11.43 -10.03
CA MET A 107 -2.20 11.52 -9.78
C MET A 107 -1.77 12.96 -9.50
N ALA A 108 -0.78 13.09 -8.63
CA ALA A 108 -0.02 14.31 -8.42
C ALA A 108 1.48 14.01 -8.46
N GLU A 109 2.29 15.02 -8.68
CA GLU A 109 3.75 14.93 -8.71
C GLU A 109 4.32 15.91 -7.68
N ILE A 110 5.17 15.40 -6.78
CA ILE A 110 5.92 16.23 -5.84
C ILE A 110 6.98 17.02 -6.63
N THR A 111 7.02 18.33 -6.44
CA THR A 111 7.91 19.24 -7.18
C THR A 111 9.13 19.68 -6.37
N ASP A 112 9.15 19.39 -5.09
CA ASP A 112 10.31 19.67 -4.23
C ASP A 112 11.37 18.58 -4.47
N GLU A 113 12.64 18.94 -4.35
CA GLU A 113 13.74 17.97 -4.42
C GLU A 113 13.78 17.09 -3.17
N GLY A 114 14.05 15.79 -3.37
CA GLY A 114 14.20 14.81 -2.29
C GLY A 114 14.17 13.38 -2.78
N GLY A 115 14.49 12.46 -1.87
CA GLY A 115 14.24 11.02 -2.05
C GLY A 115 12.95 10.66 -1.33
N TRP A 116 12.03 10.01 -2.02
CA TRP A 116 10.70 9.72 -1.49
C TRP A 116 10.57 8.23 -1.13
N PRO A 117 9.94 7.89 0.00
CA PRO A 117 9.63 6.51 0.30
C PRO A 117 8.58 5.99 -0.69
N VAL A 118 8.85 4.88 -1.35
CA VAL A 118 8.00 4.33 -2.42
C VAL A 118 7.29 3.08 -1.94
N ALA A 119 5.98 3.02 -2.16
CA ALA A 119 5.23 1.77 -2.05
C ALA A 119 5.36 0.98 -3.37
N PRO A 120 5.89 -0.25 -3.34
CA PRO A 120 5.98 -1.05 -4.54
C PRO A 120 4.59 -1.40 -5.06
N MET A 121 4.38 -1.21 -6.36
CA MET A 121 3.15 -1.62 -7.01
C MET A 121 3.19 -3.12 -7.33
N ALA A 122 2.11 -3.82 -6.99
CA ALA A 122 1.95 -5.22 -7.34
C ALA A 122 1.85 -5.40 -8.88
N ALA A 123 2.40 -6.49 -9.40
CA ALA A 123 2.25 -6.82 -10.80
C ALA A 123 0.77 -7.02 -11.15
N ARG A 124 0.41 -6.65 -12.39
CA ARG A 124 -0.96 -6.83 -12.87
C ARG A 124 -1.40 -8.29 -12.74
N GLY A 125 -2.54 -8.51 -12.09
CA GLY A 125 -3.12 -9.85 -11.90
C GLY A 125 -2.45 -10.70 -10.82
N SER A 126 -1.53 -10.13 -10.01
CA SER A 126 -0.94 -10.85 -8.88
C SER A 126 -1.90 -11.00 -7.70
N SER A 127 -2.85 -10.09 -7.54
CA SER A 127 -3.89 -10.16 -6.50
C SER A 127 -5.08 -10.97 -6.98
N LYS A 128 -5.64 -11.80 -6.10
CA LYS A 128 -6.77 -12.69 -6.38
C LYS A 128 -7.91 -12.41 -5.40
N ILE A 129 -9.11 -12.77 -5.80
CA ILE A 129 -10.27 -12.77 -4.89
C ILE A 129 -10.01 -13.78 -3.77
N GLY A 130 -10.14 -13.34 -2.52
CA GLY A 130 -9.83 -14.12 -1.33
C GLY A 130 -8.49 -13.81 -0.68
N ASP A 131 -7.62 -13.02 -1.34
CA ASP A 131 -6.38 -12.56 -0.72
C ASP A 131 -6.66 -11.61 0.46
N TRP A 132 -5.89 -11.75 1.51
CA TRP A 132 -5.89 -10.81 2.62
C TRP A 132 -5.37 -9.46 2.17
N CYS A 133 -6.11 -8.41 2.48
CA CYS A 133 -5.68 -7.04 2.21
C CYS A 133 -5.96 -6.13 3.41
N PHE A 134 -5.25 -5.02 3.48
CA PHE A 134 -5.53 -3.93 4.41
C PHE A 134 -5.45 -2.60 3.68
N ALA A 135 -6.24 -1.65 4.10
CA ALA A 135 -6.21 -0.30 3.58
C ALA A 135 -5.46 0.62 4.54
N LEU A 136 -4.59 1.46 3.98
CA LEU A 136 -3.95 2.55 4.69
C LEU A 136 -4.43 3.88 4.12
N GLY A 137 -4.71 4.81 4.99
CA GLY A 137 -5.11 6.15 4.61
C GLY A 137 -4.66 7.16 5.66
N HIS A 138 -4.71 8.42 5.28
CA HIS A 138 -4.55 9.55 6.17
C HIS A 138 -5.95 10.13 6.40
N PRO A 139 -6.65 9.75 7.49
CA PRO A 139 -7.95 10.33 7.77
C PRO A 139 -7.76 11.84 7.93
N GLY A 140 -8.59 12.61 7.24
CA GLY A 140 -8.55 14.06 7.26
C GLY A 140 -8.65 14.55 8.70
N GLY A 141 -7.60 15.17 9.18
CA GLY A 141 -7.47 15.78 10.48
C GLY A 141 -6.54 16.95 10.39
#